data_d6ddae7880aa401c1cea243dd8a35d02
#
_entry.id   d6ddae7880aa401c1cea243dd8a35d02
#
_cell.length_a   1.000
_cell.length_b   1.000
_cell.length_c   1.000
_cell.angle_alpha   90.00
_cell.angle_beta   90.00
_cell.angle_gamma   90.00
#
_symmetry.space_group_name_H-M   'P 1'
#
loop_
_entity.id
_entity.type
_entity.pdbx_description
1 polymer ?
#
loop_
_entity_poly.entity_id
_entity_poly.type
_entity_poly.pdbx_seq_one_letter_code
_entity_poly.pdbx_strand_id
1 'polypeptide(L)'
;MRSNRIGICLASALVSAAALAAAPALAQTPYDGLWNVTVVTKNGSCEAQTRSTLTITDGKVSAAGADVSGSIGREGLVRVSIGGAYANGQLSGNSGSGKWNGASAGIPCSGRWEASRQ
;
A
#
# COMPACT_ATOMS: atom_id res chain seq x y z
N MET A 1 -18.62 16.56 62.43
CA MET A 1 -18.53 16.38 61.98
C MET A 1 -18.26 16.12 61.00
N ARG A 2 -18.36 16.02 60.88
CA ARG A 2 -18.28 15.73 60.10
C ARG A 2 -18.08 15.69 59.03
N SER A 3 -17.99 15.56 58.79
CA SER A 3 -17.98 15.60 57.85
C SER A 3 -17.63 15.36 56.94
N ASN A 4 -17.55 15.24 56.83
CA ASN A 4 -17.33 15.10 55.94
C ASN A 4 -17.10 14.92 55.02
N ARG A 5 -17.15 14.87 54.98
CA ARG A 5 -17.02 14.68 54.20
C ARG A 5 -16.82 14.61 53.18
N ILE A 6 -16.79 14.35 52.88
CA ILE A 6 -16.67 14.32 51.91
C ILE A 6 -16.38 14.22 50.94
N GLY A 7 -16.29 14.14 50.81
CA GLY A 7 -16.23 14.09 49.77
C GLY A 7 -15.80 13.89 48.93
N ILE A 8 -15.77 13.68 48.90
CA ILE A 8 -15.47 13.55 48.08
C ILE A 8 -15.18 13.44 47.10
N CYS A 9 -15.10 13.40 46.99
CA CYS A 9 -14.92 13.37 46.01
C CYS A 9 -14.59 13.11 45.18
N LEU A 10 -14.47 12.88 44.98
CA LEU A 10 -14.21 12.66 44.11
C LEU A 10 -14.06 12.53 43.15
N ALA A 11 -14.12 12.39 43.05
CA ALA A 11 -14.07 12.25 42.12
C ALA A 11 -13.75 12.41 41.18
N SER A 12 -13.73 12.39 41.09
CA SER A 12 -13.47 12.53 40.12
C SER A 12 -12.81 12.32 39.31
N ALA A 13 -12.57 12.15 39.30
CA ALA A 13 -12.01 12.04 38.53
C ALA A 13 -11.89 11.53 37.65
N LEU A 14 -11.97 11.35 37.48
CA LEU A 14 -11.78 10.92 36.61
C LEU A 14 -11.83 10.96 35.56
N VAL A 15 -11.94 10.92 35.39
CA VAL A 15 -12.04 10.93 34.43
C VAL A 15 -11.47 11.14 33.52
N SER A 16 -11.31 11.17 33.30
CA SER A 16 -10.82 11.43 32.52
C SER A 16 -10.27 10.97 31.62
N ALA A 17 -10.02 10.61 31.66
CA ALA A 17 -9.45 10.21 30.96
C ALA A 17 -9.57 9.89 29.84
N ALA A 18 -9.85 9.61 29.73
CA ALA A 18 -10.05 9.22 28.79
C ALA A 18 -9.74 9.60 27.64
N ALA A 19 -9.78 9.97 27.53
CA ALA A 19 -9.62 10.43 26.49
C ALA A 19 -8.67 10.08 25.72
N LEU A 20 -8.32 9.74 25.78
CA LEU A 20 -7.45 9.58 25.11
C LEU A 20 -7.35 9.04 24.05
N ALA A 21 -7.56 8.75 24.10
CA ALA A 21 -7.34 8.09 23.32
C ALA A 21 -7.42 8.06 22.06
N ALA A 22 -7.60 8.48 21.65
CA ALA A 22 -7.85 8.48 20.46
C ALA A 22 -6.84 8.75 19.59
N ALA A 23 -5.90 8.14 19.67
CA ALA A 23 -4.95 8.34 18.77
C ALA A 23 -5.44 7.97 17.51
N PRO A 24 -5.39 8.73 16.61
CA PRO A 24 -5.81 8.44 15.35
C PRO A 24 -4.98 7.44 14.79
N ALA A 25 -5.54 6.57 14.29
CA ALA A 25 -4.86 5.68 13.58
C ALA A 25 -4.30 6.27 12.43
N LEU A 26 -3.09 6.19 12.29
CA LEU A 26 -2.54 6.59 11.18
C LEU A 26 -2.73 5.66 10.20
N ALA A 27 -2.96 6.05 9.12
CA ALA A 27 -3.29 5.25 8.10
C ALA A 27 -2.16 4.61 7.49
N GLN A 28 -1.52 3.74 8.09
CA GLN A 28 -0.65 2.91 7.35
C GLN A 28 -1.46 1.85 6.74
N THR A 29 -1.25 1.56 5.48
CA THR A 29 -1.94 0.47 4.83
C THR A 29 -1.21 -0.82 5.11
N PRO A 30 -1.89 -1.94 5.04
CA PRO A 30 -1.23 -3.22 5.32
C PRO A 30 -0.15 -3.60 4.33
N TYR A 31 -0.03 -2.87 3.23
CA TYR A 31 0.90 -3.23 2.18
C TYR A 31 2.06 -2.28 2.03
N ASP A 32 2.21 -1.32 2.92
CA ASP A 32 3.32 -0.38 2.85
C ASP A 32 4.66 -1.11 3.00
N GLY A 33 5.66 -0.61 2.32
CA GLY A 33 7.00 -1.16 2.38
C GLY A 33 7.63 -1.29 1.00
N LEU A 34 8.72 -2.02 0.95
CA LEU A 34 9.44 -2.26 -0.28
C LEU A 34 9.02 -3.59 -0.88
N TRP A 35 8.81 -3.58 -2.17
CA TRP A 35 8.33 -4.76 -2.88
C TRP A 35 9.22 -5.05 -4.09
N ASN A 36 9.59 -6.31 -4.24
CA ASN A 36 10.29 -6.77 -5.43
C ASN A 36 9.26 -7.22 -6.44
N VAL A 37 9.34 -6.70 -7.64
CA VAL A 37 8.35 -6.99 -8.68
C VAL A 37 9.06 -7.60 -9.89
N THR A 38 8.54 -8.68 -10.37
CA THR A 38 8.99 -9.33 -11.61
C THR A 38 7.89 -9.21 -12.65
N VAL A 39 8.22 -8.64 -13.79
CA VAL A 39 7.28 -8.44 -14.87
C VAL A 39 7.65 -9.40 -16.00
N VAL A 40 6.70 -10.15 -16.46
CA VAL A 40 6.92 -11.17 -17.51
C VAL A 40 6.07 -10.81 -18.71
N THR A 41 6.70 -10.75 -19.88
CA THR A 41 5.99 -10.48 -21.15
C THR A 41 5.51 -11.79 -21.74
N LYS A 42 4.21 -11.85 -22.01
CA LYS A 42 3.63 -13.03 -22.63
C LYS A 42 3.30 -12.77 -24.10
N ASN A 43 3.01 -11.54 -24.45
CA ASN A 43 2.68 -11.18 -25.82
C ASN A 43 3.41 -9.91 -26.18
N GLY A 44 3.91 -9.83 -27.40
CA GLY A 44 4.61 -8.65 -27.89
C GLY A 44 6.11 -8.77 -27.73
N SER A 45 6.80 -7.72 -28.10
CA SER A 45 8.25 -7.75 -28.17
C SER A 45 8.93 -6.98 -27.06
N CYS A 46 8.22 -6.67 -25.98
CA CYS A 46 8.86 -6.08 -24.82
C CYS A 46 9.80 -7.08 -24.16
N GLU A 47 10.69 -6.59 -23.29
CA GLU A 47 11.62 -7.49 -22.65
C GLU A 47 10.90 -8.64 -22.01
N ALA A 48 11.45 -9.84 -22.18
CA ALA A 48 10.79 -11.05 -21.71
C ALA A 48 10.56 -11.03 -20.21
N GLN A 49 11.48 -10.47 -19.47
CA GLN A 49 11.36 -10.41 -18.02
C GLN A 49 12.17 -9.24 -17.48
N THR A 50 11.58 -8.48 -16.58
CA THR A 50 12.28 -7.40 -15.91
C THR A 50 11.97 -7.47 -14.43
N ARG A 51 12.87 -6.90 -13.63
CA ARG A 51 12.69 -6.84 -12.19
C ARG A 51 12.90 -5.42 -11.72
N SER A 52 12.13 -5.02 -10.75
CA SER A 52 12.27 -3.70 -10.17
C SER A 52 11.81 -3.71 -8.73
N THR A 53 12.17 -2.65 -8.02
CA THR A 53 11.74 -2.48 -6.65
C THR A 53 10.80 -1.30 -6.60
N LEU A 54 9.65 -1.49 -6.00
CA LEU A 54 8.67 -0.43 -5.81
C LEU A 54 8.48 -0.20 -4.33
N THR A 55 8.13 1.03 -4.00
CA THR A 55 7.83 1.41 -2.62
C THR A 55 6.35 1.72 -2.52
N ILE A 56 5.70 1.21 -1.50
CA ILE A 56 4.33 1.56 -1.20
C ILE A 56 4.33 2.35 0.10
N THR A 57 3.78 3.56 0.05
CA THR A 57 3.69 4.43 1.20
C THR A 57 2.27 4.98 1.27
N ASP A 58 1.57 4.70 2.36
CA ASP A 58 0.18 5.13 2.53
C ASP A 58 -0.66 4.69 1.34
N GLY A 59 -0.39 3.49 0.84
CA GLY A 59 -1.13 2.95 -0.30
C GLY A 59 -0.75 3.51 -1.65
N LYS A 60 0.27 4.36 -1.72
CA LYS A 60 0.69 4.93 -3.00
C LYS A 60 1.98 4.30 -3.46
N VAL A 61 2.07 4.03 -4.75
CA VAL A 61 3.20 3.33 -5.33
C VAL A 61 4.17 4.33 -5.94
N SER A 62 5.44 4.13 -5.67
CA SER A 62 6.49 4.96 -6.25
C SER A 62 7.73 4.13 -6.50
N ALA A 63 8.63 4.64 -7.32
CA ALA A 63 9.93 4.03 -7.57
C ALA A 63 10.93 5.14 -7.89
N ALA A 64 12.15 4.95 -7.41
CA ALA A 64 13.19 5.94 -7.64
C ALA A 64 13.56 5.97 -9.11
N GLY A 65 13.61 7.16 -9.67
CA GLY A 65 14.07 7.32 -11.05
C GLY A 65 13.09 6.85 -12.11
N ALA A 66 11.85 6.55 -11.74
CA ALA A 66 10.87 6.09 -12.71
C ALA A 66 9.57 6.86 -12.55
N ASP A 67 8.85 6.96 -13.65
CA ASP A 67 7.57 7.65 -13.66
C ASP A 67 6.50 6.62 -13.32
N VAL A 68 6.29 6.44 -12.02
CA VAL A 68 5.34 5.45 -11.52
C VAL A 68 4.30 6.16 -10.70
N SER A 69 3.05 5.85 -10.95
CA SER A 69 1.96 6.34 -10.12
C SER A 69 0.94 5.24 -9.95
N GLY A 70 0.23 5.26 -8.86
CA GLY A 70 -0.80 4.26 -8.63
C GLY A 70 -1.07 4.08 -7.17
N SER A 71 -1.98 3.19 -6.88
CA SER A 71 -2.42 2.98 -5.52
C SER A 71 -2.73 1.51 -5.27
N ILE A 72 -2.63 1.17 -3.99
CA ILE A 72 -3.03 -0.14 -3.50
C ILE A 72 -4.18 0.10 -2.54
N GLY A 73 -5.30 -0.53 -2.80
CA GLY A 73 -6.44 -0.44 -1.92
C GLY A 73 -6.21 -1.21 -0.64
N ARG A 74 -7.07 -0.96 0.35
CA ARG A 74 -6.91 -1.65 1.63
C ARG A 74 -7.00 -3.13 1.51
N GLU A 75 -7.74 -3.60 0.54
CA GLU A 75 -7.91 -5.03 0.34
C GLU A 75 -6.87 -5.60 -0.62
N GLY A 76 -5.88 -4.80 -1.00
CA GLY A 76 -4.81 -5.27 -1.85
C GLY A 76 -5.03 -5.08 -3.33
N LEU A 77 -6.07 -4.38 -3.73
CA LEU A 77 -6.30 -4.16 -5.15
C LEU A 77 -5.26 -3.23 -5.71
N VAL A 78 -4.59 -3.64 -6.76
CA VAL A 78 -3.46 -2.92 -7.36
C VAL A 78 -3.90 -2.23 -8.63
N ARG A 79 -3.57 -0.94 -8.75
CA ARG A 79 -3.74 -0.19 -9.98
C ARG A 79 -2.55 0.74 -10.12
N VAL A 80 -1.69 0.48 -11.07
CA VAL A 80 -0.43 1.19 -11.22
C VAL A 80 -0.18 1.53 -12.68
N SER A 81 0.39 2.71 -12.91
CA SER A 81 0.82 3.14 -14.22
C SER A 81 2.33 3.36 -14.16
N ILE A 82 3.05 2.79 -15.10
CA ILE A 82 4.50 2.92 -15.16
C ILE A 82 4.86 3.27 -16.59
N GLY A 83 5.21 4.54 -16.79
CA GLY A 83 5.71 4.99 -18.10
C GLY A 83 4.84 4.60 -19.27
N GLY A 84 3.54 4.66 -19.16
CA GLY A 84 2.67 4.31 -20.27
C GLY A 84 2.14 2.88 -20.22
N ALA A 85 2.68 2.06 -19.35
CA ALA A 85 2.14 0.72 -19.14
C ALA A 85 1.21 0.74 -17.96
N TYR A 86 0.27 -0.17 -17.92
CA TYR A 86 -0.68 -0.27 -16.83
C TYR A 86 -0.65 -1.66 -16.24
N ALA A 87 -0.71 -1.71 -14.93
CA ALA A 87 -0.74 -2.99 -14.21
C ALA A 87 -1.89 -3.00 -13.23
N ASN A 88 -2.52 -4.14 -13.08
CA ASN A 88 -3.54 -4.31 -12.06
C ASN A 88 -3.45 -5.73 -11.53
N GLY A 89 -3.98 -5.92 -10.36
CA GLY A 89 -3.91 -7.22 -9.72
C GLY A 89 -4.26 -7.15 -8.26
N GLN A 90 -3.69 -8.04 -7.50
CA GLN A 90 -4.06 -8.23 -6.11
C GLN A 90 -2.84 -8.56 -5.27
N LEU A 91 -2.70 -7.86 -4.14
CA LEU A 91 -1.75 -8.24 -3.11
C LEU A 91 -2.47 -8.98 -2.00
N SER A 92 -1.78 -9.92 -1.40
CA SER A 92 -2.32 -10.68 -0.29
C SER A 92 -1.15 -11.04 0.62
N GLY A 93 -1.15 -10.54 1.85
CA GLY A 93 -0.02 -10.77 2.74
C GLY A 93 1.24 -10.13 2.20
N ASN A 94 2.26 -10.91 1.98
CA ASN A 94 3.55 -10.43 1.51
C ASN A 94 3.80 -10.74 0.05
N SER A 95 2.78 -11.08 -0.71
CA SER A 95 2.96 -11.42 -2.12
C SER A 95 1.81 -10.86 -2.93
N GLY A 96 1.96 -10.88 -4.24
CA GLY A 96 0.90 -10.44 -5.13
C GLY A 96 1.18 -10.82 -6.56
N SER A 97 0.17 -10.62 -7.38
CA SER A 97 0.29 -10.93 -8.80
C SER A 97 -0.81 -10.22 -9.57
N GLY A 98 -0.64 -10.18 -10.87
CA GLY A 98 -1.63 -9.55 -11.71
C GLY A 98 -1.20 -9.54 -13.16
N LYS A 99 -1.82 -8.66 -13.90
CA LYS A 99 -1.58 -8.52 -15.33
C LYS A 99 -1.14 -7.11 -15.65
N TRP A 100 -0.47 -6.96 -16.76
CA TRP A 100 -0.03 -5.65 -17.23
C TRP A 100 -0.16 -5.59 -18.73
N ASN A 101 -0.23 -4.38 -19.25
CA ASN A 101 -0.16 -4.14 -20.68
C ASN A 101 0.54 -2.82 -20.94
N GLY A 102 1.20 -2.75 -22.08
CA GLY A 102 1.97 -1.59 -22.46
C GLY A 102 2.32 -1.69 -23.92
N ALA A 103 3.44 -1.08 -24.32
CA ALA A 103 3.85 -1.10 -25.70
C ALA A 103 5.36 -0.92 -25.79
N SER A 104 5.93 -1.41 -26.91
CA SER A 104 7.30 -1.15 -27.27
C SER A 104 7.28 -0.63 -28.69
N ALA A 105 7.77 0.61 -28.87
CA ALA A 105 7.78 1.26 -30.19
C ALA A 105 6.39 1.24 -30.83
N GLY A 106 5.36 1.45 -30.03
CA GLY A 106 3.99 1.49 -30.54
C GLY A 106 3.34 0.11 -30.70
N ILE A 107 4.07 -0.96 -30.46
CA ILE A 107 3.52 -2.30 -30.63
C ILE A 107 3.09 -2.82 -29.27
N PRO A 108 1.84 -3.27 -29.13
CA PRO A 108 1.33 -3.69 -27.82
C PRO A 108 2.10 -4.86 -27.24
N CYS A 109 2.29 -4.80 -25.93
CA CYS A 109 2.84 -5.90 -25.14
C CYS A 109 1.92 -6.14 -23.98
N SER A 110 1.90 -7.37 -23.47
CA SER A 110 1.15 -7.68 -22.29
C SER A 110 1.72 -8.89 -21.61
N GLY A 111 1.32 -9.11 -20.37
CA GLY A 111 1.77 -10.26 -19.65
C GLY A 111 1.28 -10.23 -18.22
N ARG A 112 2.10 -10.77 -17.33
CA ARG A 112 1.76 -10.84 -15.92
C ARG A 112 2.90 -10.30 -15.07
N TRP A 113 2.63 -10.05 -13.83
CA TRP A 113 3.65 -9.66 -12.87
C TRP A 113 3.43 -10.40 -11.57
N GLU A 114 4.51 -10.51 -10.82
CA GLU A 114 4.49 -11.10 -9.49
C GLU A 114 5.28 -10.20 -8.57
N ALA A 115 4.90 -10.15 -7.32
CA ALA A 115 5.56 -9.27 -6.37
C ALA A 115 5.70 -9.97 -5.02
N SER A 116 6.76 -9.61 -4.31
CA SER A 116 6.95 -10.07 -2.95
C SER A 116 7.52 -8.93 -2.12
N ARG A 117 7.06 -8.82 -0.88
CA ARG A 117 7.55 -7.77 0.00
C ARG A 117 8.92 -8.17 0.53
N GLN A 118 9.81 -7.20 0.59
CA GLN A 118 11.12 -7.44 1.18
C GLN A 118 11.04 -7.59 2.68
#